data_a473626eebca065fa0977a74975579e4
#
_entry.id   a473626eebca065fa0977a74975579e4
#
_cell.length_a   1.000
_cell.length_b   1.000
_cell.length_c   1.000
_cell.angle_alpha   90.00
_cell.angle_beta   90.00
_cell.angle_gamma   90.00
#
_symmetry.space_group_name_H-M   'P 1'
#
loop_
_entity.id
_entity.type
_entity.pdbx_description
1 polymer ?
#
loop_
_entity_poly.entity_id
_entity_poly.type
_entity_poly.pdbx_seq_one_letter_code
_entity_poly.pdbx_strand_id
1 'polypeptide(L)'
;EGTVSNLGGLTPGSYVGSRCVDFDIPKGSFSTIILTYAEKNNDADVENSKVTVHLDNLNSEPIAEFVRIEGTGDEWNTFRELTADLKQKGITGVHDVYLKFHGATKPVMNLHSLIFGVDDTQAVIAADLKHLSGDKTMVGIGDKLEYTLTAEEGFELPDTIVIVMDGKTLGEGEYTYSKETGTIVIEQVTGNICISAEASSSHEHSWSNEWSKNETHHWHACSGCDEKNDVEPHTPGAAATEIDPQICTVCGYIIAPATGHIHHTTTLVPAVGATRR
;
A
#
# COMPACT_ATOMS: atom_id res chain seq x y z
N GLU A 1 -34.74 24.98 6.52
CA GLU A 1 -34.77 24.11 5.32
C GLU A 1 -33.46 24.30 4.59
N GLY A 2 -32.55 23.32 4.71
CA GLY A 2 -31.27 23.35 4.03
C GLY A 2 -31.44 23.06 2.54
N THR A 3 -30.74 23.80 1.69
CA THR A 3 -30.68 23.54 0.26
C THR A 3 -29.98 22.21 0.03
N VAL A 4 -30.67 21.22 -0.52
CA VAL A 4 -30.08 19.95 -0.94
C VAL A 4 -29.23 20.22 -2.17
N SER A 5 -27.92 20.16 -2.06
CA SER A 5 -27.01 20.27 -3.19
C SER A 5 -26.75 18.88 -3.78
N ASN A 6 -26.81 18.78 -5.09
CA ASN A 6 -26.44 17.57 -5.82
C ASN A 6 -25.47 17.90 -6.96
N LEU A 7 -24.78 16.90 -7.46
CA LEU A 7 -23.99 16.98 -8.69
C LEU A 7 -24.88 16.60 -9.86
N GLY A 8 -25.28 17.59 -10.65
CA GLY A 8 -26.21 17.41 -11.77
C GLY A 8 -25.50 17.11 -13.09
N GLY A 9 -26.29 16.52 -14.00
CA GLY A 9 -25.88 16.36 -15.39
C GLY A 9 -24.69 15.43 -15.64
N LEU A 10 -24.50 14.40 -14.81
CA LEU A 10 -23.44 13.42 -14.99
C LEU A 10 -23.70 12.58 -16.24
N THR A 11 -22.76 12.64 -17.19
CA THR A 11 -22.88 12.04 -18.53
C THR A 11 -21.97 10.82 -18.66
N PRO A 12 -22.20 9.95 -19.66
CA PRO A 12 -21.29 8.84 -19.95
C PRO A 12 -19.84 9.31 -20.13
N GLY A 13 -18.92 8.63 -19.47
CA GLY A 13 -17.50 8.96 -19.48
C GLY A 13 -17.07 9.99 -18.42
N SER A 14 -18.01 10.67 -17.75
CA SER A 14 -17.66 11.52 -16.60
C SER A 14 -17.32 10.67 -15.36
N TYR A 15 -16.67 11.30 -14.40
CA TYR A 15 -16.38 10.71 -13.10
C TYR A 15 -16.48 11.73 -11.97
N VAL A 16 -16.67 11.22 -10.75
CA VAL A 16 -16.64 11.98 -9.50
C VAL A 16 -15.66 11.28 -8.58
N GLY A 17 -14.83 12.02 -7.85
CA GLY A 17 -13.87 11.47 -6.91
C GLY A 17 -13.94 12.14 -5.54
N SER A 18 -13.75 11.34 -4.48
CA SER A 18 -13.49 11.78 -3.12
C SER A 18 -12.11 11.26 -2.71
N ARG A 19 -11.27 12.14 -2.17
CA ARG A 19 -9.91 11.76 -1.76
C ARG A 19 -9.85 11.47 -0.27
N CYS A 20 -8.90 10.60 0.09
CA CYS A 20 -8.57 10.29 1.48
C CYS A 20 -9.79 9.82 2.28
N VAL A 21 -10.58 8.93 1.72
CA VAL A 21 -11.66 8.25 2.44
C VAL A 21 -11.03 7.19 3.33
N ASP A 22 -11.24 7.30 4.64
CA ASP A 22 -10.71 6.38 5.64
C ASP A 22 -11.67 5.20 5.81
N PHE A 23 -11.18 3.99 5.54
CA PHE A 23 -11.91 2.74 5.70
C PHE A 23 -11.58 2.02 7.00
N ASP A 24 -10.69 2.57 7.83
CA ASP A 24 -10.36 1.99 9.13
C ASP A 24 -11.46 2.28 10.14
N ILE A 25 -12.20 1.25 10.51
CA ILE A 25 -13.24 1.30 11.52
C ILE A 25 -12.92 0.27 12.63
N PRO A 26 -13.22 0.59 13.89
CA PRO A 26 -12.84 -0.28 15.02
C PRO A 26 -13.61 -1.61 15.04
N LYS A 27 -14.79 -1.65 14.43
CA LYS A 27 -15.65 -2.82 14.42
C LYS A 27 -16.38 -2.97 13.10
N GLY A 28 -16.44 -4.19 12.59
CA GLY A 28 -17.14 -4.51 11.36
C GLY A 28 -16.30 -4.21 10.11
N SER A 29 -16.94 -4.32 8.96
CA SER A 29 -16.35 -4.00 7.66
C SER A 29 -17.37 -3.32 6.77
N PHE A 30 -16.90 -2.51 5.83
CA PHE A 30 -17.80 -2.02 4.78
C PHE A 30 -18.19 -3.19 3.87
N SER A 31 -19.48 -3.34 3.64
CA SER A 31 -20.06 -4.46 2.88
C SER A 31 -20.93 -4.01 1.74
N THR A 32 -21.52 -2.83 1.82
CA THR A 32 -22.45 -2.28 0.84
C THR A 32 -22.12 -0.85 0.50
N ILE A 33 -22.63 -0.38 -0.65
CA ILE A 33 -22.66 1.02 -1.03
C ILE A 33 -24.09 1.40 -1.34
N ILE A 34 -24.53 2.54 -0.83
CA ILE A 34 -25.83 3.14 -1.09
C ILE A 34 -25.61 4.41 -1.91
N LEU A 35 -26.18 4.43 -3.12
CA LEU A 35 -26.14 5.54 -4.04
C LEU A 35 -27.50 6.23 -4.05
N THR A 36 -27.56 7.51 -3.64
CA THR A 36 -28.79 8.33 -3.74
C THR A 36 -28.71 9.21 -4.97
N TYR A 37 -29.67 9.08 -5.87
CA TYR A 37 -29.66 9.71 -7.17
C TYR A 37 -31.04 10.17 -7.60
N ALA A 38 -31.10 11.08 -8.58
CA ALA A 38 -32.28 11.42 -9.33
C ALA A 38 -32.01 11.32 -10.82
N GLU A 39 -32.99 10.78 -11.56
CA GLU A 39 -32.99 10.73 -13.02
C GLU A 39 -34.40 10.90 -13.56
N LYS A 40 -34.56 11.75 -14.60
CA LYS A 40 -35.83 11.99 -15.19
C LYS A 40 -36.29 10.79 -16.04
N ASN A 41 -37.49 10.27 -15.82
CA ASN A 41 -38.01 9.06 -16.46
C ASN A 41 -37.86 9.04 -18.00
N ASN A 42 -38.10 10.18 -18.67
CA ASN A 42 -37.98 10.27 -20.13
C ASN A 42 -36.55 10.35 -20.67
N ASP A 43 -35.58 10.57 -19.79
CA ASP A 43 -34.17 10.69 -20.13
C ASP A 43 -33.39 9.43 -19.74
N ALA A 44 -33.98 8.56 -18.92
CA ALA A 44 -33.33 7.31 -18.47
C ALA A 44 -32.98 6.37 -19.63
N ASP A 45 -31.70 5.98 -19.72
CA ASP A 45 -31.20 4.94 -20.62
C ASP A 45 -30.90 3.67 -19.81
N VAL A 46 -31.99 3.06 -19.32
CA VAL A 46 -31.91 1.95 -18.34
C VAL A 46 -31.03 0.79 -18.81
N GLU A 47 -31.06 0.46 -20.09
CA GLU A 47 -30.33 -0.70 -20.62
C GLU A 47 -28.81 -0.49 -20.66
N ASN A 48 -28.35 0.75 -20.83
CA ASN A 48 -26.94 1.06 -21.01
C ASN A 48 -26.34 1.81 -19.82
N SER A 49 -27.18 2.30 -18.89
CA SER A 49 -26.69 3.05 -17.74
C SER A 49 -26.04 2.15 -16.69
N LYS A 50 -24.85 2.56 -16.26
CA LYS A 50 -24.08 1.90 -15.21
C LYS A 50 -23.22 2.91 -14.46
N VAL A 51 -23.07 2.73 -13.15
CA VAL A 51 -22.09 3.41 -12.33
C VAL A 51 -21.15 2.36 -11.72
N THR A 52 -19.85 2.56 -11.88
CA THR A 52 -18.83 1.72 -11.25
C THR A 52 -18.08 2.52 -10.21
N VAL A 53 -17.74 1.87 -9.09
CA VAL A 53 -17.00 2.47 -7.99
C VAL A 53 -15.61 1.83 -7.92
N HIS A 54 -14.59 2.66 -7.88
CA HIS A 54 -13.18 2.26 -7.92
C HIS A 54 -12.40 2.86 -6.76
N LEU A 55 -11.35 2.19 -6.31
CA LEU A 55 -10.39 2.71 -5.33
C LEU A 55 -9.09 3.11 -6.03
N ASP A 56 -8.53 4.24 -5.60
CA ASP A 56 -7.21 4.80 -5.93
C ASP A 56 -7.00 5.11 -7.42
N ASN A 57 -7.67 4.40 -8.32
CA ASN A 57 -7.51 4.59 -9.77
C ASN A 57 -8.81 4.29 -10.51
N LEU A 58 -9.21 5.17 -11.44
CA LEU A 58 -10.37 5.02 -12.33
C LEU A 58 -10.34 3.75 -13.21
N ASN A 59 -9.19 3.11 -13.36
CA ASN A 59 -9.00 1.90 -14.16
C ASN A 59 -8.74 0.64 -13.31
N SER A 60 -8.79 0.75 -11.97
CA SER A 60 -8.76 -0.43 -11.10
C SER A 60 -10.03 -1.25 -11.29
N GLU A 61 -10.00 -2.52 -10.86
CA GLU A 61 -11.22 -3.32 -10.82
C GLU A 61 -12.27 -2.65 -9.92
N PRO A 62 -13.53 -2.56 -10.37
CA PRO A 62 -14.56 -1.88 -9.60
C PRO A 62 -14.90 -2.68 -8.34
N ILE A 63 -14.94 -2.00 -7.20
CA ILE A 63 -15.38 -2.57 -5.91
C ILE A 63 -16.90 -2.70 -5.81
N ALA A 64 -17.66 -1.95 -6.62
CA ALA A 64 -19.12 -2.09 -6.74
C ALA A 64 -19.60 -1.62 -8.11
N GLU A 65 -20.76 -2.11 -8.52
CA GLU A 65 -21.43 -1.72 -9.76
C GLU A 65 -22.93 -1.54 -9.52
N PHE A 66 -23.47 -0.42 -10.01
CA PHE A 66 -24.89 -0.17 -10.15
C PHE A 66 -25.24 -0.24 -11.63
N VAL A 67 -26.15 -1.13 -11.99
CA VAL A 67 -26.54 -1.36 -13.38
C VAL A 67 -28.04 -1.10 -13.57
N ARG A 68 -28.45 -0.77 -14.81
CA ARG A 68 -29.85 -0.54 -15.16
C ARG A 68 -30.48 0.57 -14.30
N ILE A 69 -29.86 1.76 -14.34
CA ILE A 69 -30.30 2.91 -13.57
C ILE A 69 -31.67 3.38 -14.11
N GLU A 70 -32.70 3.25 -13.31
CA GLU A 70 -34.08 3.60 -13.68
C GLU A 70 -34.37 5.08 -13.40
N GLY A 71 -35.26 5.65 -14.17
CA GLY A 71 -35.80 6.97 -13.87
C GLY A 71 -36.52 7.01 -12.51
N THR A 72 -36.42 8.13 -11.83
CA THR A 72 -36.92 8.28 -10.45
C THR A 72 -38.22 9.11 -10.39
N GLY A 73 -38.56 9.84 -11.45
CA GLY A 73 -39.73 10.69 -11.54
C GLY A 73 -39.69 11.58 -12.77
N ASP A 74 -40.63 12.53 -12.84
CA ASP A 74 -40.76 13.43 -13.99
C ASP A 74 -39.80 14.62 -13.96
N GLU A 75 -39.10 14.79 -12.83
CA GLU A 75 -38.15 15.88 -12.63
C GLU A 75 -36.83 15.34 -12.04
N TRP A 76 -35.74 16.10 -12.22
CA TRP A 76 -34.37 15.77 -11.74
C TRP A 76 -34.17 15.98 -10.23
N ASN A 77 -35.19 16.07 -9.44
CA ASN A 77 -35.19 16.30 -7.98
C ASN A 77 -35.94 15.24 -7.18
N THR A 78 -36.45 14.21 -7.83
CA THR A 78 -37.03 13.05 -7.15
C THR A 78 -35.92 12.02 -6.91
N PHE A 79 -35.52 11.85 -5.65
CA PHE A 79 -34.41 11.00 -5.30
C PHE A 79 -34.85 9.58 -4.97
N ARG A 80 -34.01 8.63 -5.33
CA ARG A 80 -34.11 7.21 -5.02
C ARG A 80 -32.76 6.66 -4.58
N GLU A 81 -32.77 5.60 -3.80
CA GLU A 81 -31.56 4.87 -3.38
C GLU A 81 -31.41 3.57 -4.16
N LEU A 82 -30.17 3.27 -4.52
CA LEU A 82 -29.71 1.97 -5.00
C LEU A 82 -28.65 1.45 -4.05
N THR A 83 -28.74 0.17 -3.71
CA THR A 83 -27.74 -0.51 -2.90
C THR A 83 -27.01 -1.54 -3.76
N ALA A 84 -25.70 -1.60 -3.63
CA ALA A 84 -24.86 -2.63 -4.21
C ALA A 84 -23.95 -3.23 -3.14
N ASP A 85 -23.72 -4.54 -3.22
CA ASP A 85 -22.73 -5.21 -2.39
C ASP A 85 -21.32 -4.86 -2.86
N LEU A 86 -20.39 -4.69 -1.92
CA LEU A 86 -18.97 -4.58 -2.24
C LEU A 86 -18.44 -5.93 -2.72
N LYS A 87 -17.77 -5.92 -3.88
CA LYS A 87 -17.10 -7.11 -4.44
C LYS A 87 -15.87 -7.51 -3.61
N GLN A 88 -15.19 -6.51 -3.05
CA GLN A 88 -14.07 -6.68 -2.13
C GLN A 88 -14.54 -6.38 -0.71
N LYS A 89 -14.42 -7.33 0.18
CA LYS A 89 -14.71 -7.17 1.61
C LYS A 89 -13.40 -6.91 2.38
N GLY A 90 -13.53 -6.33 3.57
CA GLY A 90 -12.39 -6.08 4.43
C GLY A 90 -11.43 -5.01 3.88
N ILE A 91 -11.95 -3.99 3.18
CA ILE A 91 -11.18 -2.82 2.77
C ILE A 91 -10.75 -2.07 4.02
N THR A 92 -9.47 -1.74 4.13
CA THR A 92 -8.86 -1.00 5.24
C THR A 92 -7.93 0.08 4.70
N GLY A 93 -7.56 1.04 5.54
CA GLY A 93 -6.68 2.14 5.17
C GLY A 93 -7.38 3.30 4.48
N VAL A 94 -6.59 4.23 3.98
CA VAL A 94 -7.08 5.46 3.34
C VAL A 94 -6.98 5.31 1.83
N HIS A 95 -8.12 5.48 1.15
CA HIS A 95 -8.24 5.34 -0.29
C HIS A 95 -8.88 6.56 -0.94
N ASP A 96 -8.54 6.80 -2.19
CA ASP A 96 -9.30 7.69 -3.07
C ASP A 96 -10.45 6.87 -3.69
N VAL A 97 -11.67 7.38 -3.60
CA VAL A 97 -12.88 6.72 -4.14
C VAL A 97 -13.33 7.44 -5.40
N TYR A 98 -13.55 6.69 -6.48
CA TYR A 98 -14.00 7.23 -7.76
C TYR A 98 -15.27 6.53 -8.23
N LEU A 99 -16.26 7.34 -8.67
CA LEU A 99 -17.43 6.88 -9.38
C LEU A 99 -17.28 7.20 -10.85
N LYS A 100 -17.43 6.20 -11.71
CA LYS A 100 -17.37 6.36 -13.16
C LYS A 100 -18.74 6.06 -13.76
N PHE A 101 -19.22 6.98 -14.59
CA PHE A 101 -20.56 6.93 -15.18
C PHE A 101 -20.47 6.38 -16.60
N HIS A 102 -21.31 5.37 -16.89
CA HIS A 102 -21.39 4.70 -18.18
C HIS A 102 -22.81 4.79 -18.72
N GLY A 103 -22.94 4.86 -20.04
CA GLY A 103 -24.21 4.93 -20.76
C GLY A 103 -23.95 5.16 -22.24
N ALA A 104 -24.99 5.37 -23.04
CA ALA A 104 -24.85 5.65 -24.46
C ALA A 104 -24.65 7.16 -24.73
N THR A 105 -25.70 7.98 -24.65
CA THR A 105 -25.64 9.39 -25.09
C THR A 105 -26.29 10.37 -24.15
N LYS A 106 -27.06 9.90 -23.17
CA LYS A 106 -27.86 10.76 -22.25
C LYS A 106 -27.16 10.94 -20.93
N PRO A 107 -27.50 11.98 -20.14
CA PRO A 107 -27.12 12.06 -18.75
C PRO A 107 -27.51 10.77 -18.01
N VAL A 108 -26.64 10.32 -17.10
CA VAL A 108 -26.88 9.10 -16.33
C VAL A 108 -27.70 9.40 -15.09
N MET A 109 -27.36 10.48 -14.38
CA MET A 109 -28.06 10.88 -13.15
C MET A 109 -27.64 12.24 -12.63
N ASN A 110 -28.39 12.72 -11.64
CA ASN A 110 -27.93 13.67 -10.62
C ASN A 110 -27.57 12.90 -9.37
N LEU A 111 -26.32 12.96 -8.97
CA LEU A 111 -25.82 12.31 -7.76
C LEU A 111 -26.07 13.19 -6.53
N HIS A 112 -26.73 12.63 -5.51
CA HIS A 112 -26.97 13.31 -4.23
C HIS A 112 -25.95 12.87 -3.18
N SER A 113 -25.83 11.57 -2.93
CA SER A 113 -24.90 11.03 -1.93
C SER A 113 -24.41 9.64 -2.28
N LEU A 114 -23.26 9.29 -1.71
CA LEU A 114 -22.72 7.95 -1.66
C LEU A 114 -22.41 7.62 -0.19
N ILE A 115 -22.93 6.50 0.29
CA ILE A 115 -22.77 6.06 1.66
C ILE A 115 -22.23 4.62 1.64
N PHE A 116 -21.19 4.36 2.42
CA PHE A 116 -20.71 3.00 2.67
C PHE A 116 -21.46 2.41 3.86
N GLY A 117 -22.13 1.29 3.66
CA GLY A 117 -22.82 0.55 4.71
C GLY A 117 -21.88 -0.44 5.40
N VAL A 118 -21.94 -0.48 6.72
CA VAL A 118 -21.11 -1.35 7.56
C VAL A 118 -21.86 -2.64 7.86
N ASP A 119 -21.17 -3.77 7.72
CA ASP A 119 -21.56 -5.05 8.29
C ASP A 119 -20.81 -5.21 9.63
N ASP A 120 -21.52 -5.07 10.71
CA ASP A 120 -20.99 -5.19 12.07
C ASP A 120 -21.06 -6.64 12.62
N THR A 121 -21.45 -7.59 11.80
CA THR A 121 -21.45 -9.03 12.13
C THR A 121 -20.09 -9.69 11.86
N GLN A 122 -19.21 -9.04 11.08
CA GLN A 122 -17.90 -9.54 10.70
C GLN A 122 -16.80 -8.58 11.16
N ALA A 123 -15.76 -9.12 11.77
CA ALA A 123 -14.51 -8.41 12.06
C ALA A 123 -13.50 -8.63 10.94
N VAL A 124 -12.76 -7.58 10.58
CA VAL A 124 -11.61 -7.65 9.67
C VAL A 124 -10.37 -8.06 10.46
N ILE A 125 -9.55 -8.93 9.88
CA ILE A 125 -8.24 -9.31 10.38
C ILE A 125 -7.19 -8.66 9.48
N ALA A 126 -6.62 -7.55 9.92
CA ALA A 126 -5.46 -6.92 9.31
C ALA A 126 -4.19 -7.60 9.84
N ALA A 127 -3.17 -7.75 8.98
CA ALA A 127 -1.94 -8.42 9.34
C ALA A 127 -0.73 -7.60 8.87
N ASP A 128 0.12 -7.19 9.83
CA ASP A 128 1.45 -6.62 9.58
C ASP A 128 2.48 -7.70 9.87
N LEU A 129 2.81 -8.48 8.85
CA LEU A 129 3.61 -9.69 8.95
C LEU A 129 4.88 -9.55 8.12
N LYS A 130 6.03 -9.90 8.71
CA LYS A 130 7.30 -9.95 8.01
C LYS A 130 7.81 -11.39 7.99
N HIS A 131 8.06 -11.90 6.78
CA HIS A 131 8.42 -13.29 6.51
C HIS A 131 7.43 -14.32 7.07
N LEU A 132 6.16 -13.91 7.13
CA LEU A 132 5.04 -14.70 7.62
C LEU A 132 3.83 -14.50 6.71
N SER A 133 2.94 -15.47 6.70
CA SER A 133 1.60 -15.35 6.11
C SER A 133 0.54 -15.82 7.09
N GLY A 134 -0.68 -15.34 6.90
CA GLY A 134 -1.84 -15.72 7.69
C GLY A 134 -2.92 -16.37 6.84
N ASP A 135 -3.80 -17.14 7.48
CA ASP A 135 -4.80 -17.97 6.78
C ASP A 135 -6.19 -17.34 6.64
N LYS A 136 -6.46 -16.22 7.32
CA LYS A 136 -7.78 -15.56 7.33
C LYS A 136 -7.70 -14.06 7.27
N THR A 137 -8.73 -13.45 6.71
CA THR A 137 -8.88 -11.99 6.65
C THR A 137 -10.13 -11.49 7.37
N MET A 138 -11.02 -12.39 7.77
CA MET A 138 -12.29 -12.05 8.44
C MET A 138 -12.71 -13.15 9.41
N VAL A 139 -13.54 -12.77 10.40
CA VAL A 139 -14.15 -13.67 11.38
C VAL A 139 -15.47 -13.06 11.89
N GLY A 140 -16.44 -13.87 12.30
CA GLY A 140 -17.69 -13.39 12.90
C GLY A 140 -17.46 -12.68 14.23
N ILE A 141 -18.13 -11.54 14.44
CA ILE A 141 -18.18 -10.88 15.75
C ILE A 141 -18.95 -11.81 16.72
N GLY A 142 -18.33 -12.08 17.86
CA GLY A 142 -18.85 -13.05 18.85
C GLY A 142 -18.30 -14.46 18.71
N ASP A 143 -17.73 -14.77 17.54
CA ASP A 143 -17.16 -16.10 17.26
C ASP A 143 -15.76 -16.26 17.89
N LYS A 144 -15.33 -17.51 17.96
CA LYS A 144 -13.95 -17.89 18.25
C LYS A 144 -13.10 -17.74 16.99
N LEU A 145 -11.94 -17.10 17.13
CA LEU A 145 -10.91 -17.08 16.10
C LEU A 145 -9.89 -18.17 16.36
N GLU A 146 -9.63 -18.99 15.35
CA GLU A 146 -8.42 -19.78 15.19
C GLU A 146 -7.70 -19.29 13.95
N TYR A 147 -6.51 -18.70 14.11
CA TYR A 147 -5.72 -18.08 13.04
C TYR A 147 -4.35 -18.74 12.99
N THR A 148 -3.86 -19.05 11.80
CA THR A 148 -2.60 -19.74 11.64
C THR A 148 -1.58 -18.84 10.94
N LEU A 149 -0.45 -18.61 11.61
CA LEU A 149 0.75 -18.03 11.03
C LEU A 149 1.58 -19.13 10.37
N THR A 150 2.09 -18.86 9.17
CA THR A 150 3.01 -19.73 8.47
C THR A 150 4.27 -18.94 8.14
N ALA A 151 5.44 -19.43 8.54
CA ALA A 151 6.71 -18.82 8.22
C ALA A 151 7.14 -19.14 6.78
N GLU A 152 7.81 -18.18 6.13
CA GLU A 152 8.46 -18.38 4.84
C GLU A 152 9.65 -19.37 4.95
N GLU A 153 10.07 -19.91 3.83
CA GLU A 153 11.23 -20.82 3.78
C GLU A 153 12.48 -20.12 4.32
N GLY A 154 13.18 -20.78 5.25
CA GLY A 154 14.36 -20.21 5.91
C GLY A 154 14.07 -19.35 7.13
N PHE A 155 12.81 -19.30 7.57
CA PHE A 155 12.39 -18.56 8.76
C PHE A 155 11.66 -19.46 9.76
N GLU A 156 11.69 -19.04 11.03
CA GLU A 156 10.96 -19.69 12.12
C GLU A 156 9.90 -18.76 12.68
N LEU A 157 8.82 -19.37 13.20
CA LEU A 157 7.76 -18.63 13.86
C LEU A 157 8.30 -17.85 15.07
N PRO A 158 7.81 -16.61 15.30
CA PRO A 158 8.32 -15.75 16.38
C PRO A 158 7.97 -16.28 17.76
N ASP A 159 8.77 -15.90 18.76
CA ASP A 159 8.47 -16.21 20.16
C ASP A 159 7.31 -15.38 20.70
N THR A 160 7.12 -14.18 20.17
CA THR A 160 6.12 -13.22 20.62
C THR A 160 5.40 -12.58 19.43
N ILE A 161 4.13 -12.27 19.63
CA ILE A 161 3.27 -11.57 18.66
C ILE A 161 2.54 -10.44 19.36
N VAL A 162 2.08 -9.45 18.61
CA VAL A 162 1.24 -8.37 19.12
C VAL A 162 -0.12 -8.47 18.45
N ILE A 163 -1.17 -8.46 19.26
CA ILE A 163 -2.55 -8.47 18.78
C ILE A 163 -3.27 -7.26 19.34
N VAL A 164 -3.89 -6.49 18.46
CA VAL A 164 -4.80 -5.40 18.81
C VAL A 164 -6.20 -5.80 18.37
N MET A 165 -7.19 -5.72 19.25
CA MET A 165 -8.60 -5.97 18.94
C MET A 165 -9.43 -4.80 19.44
N ASP A 166 -10.29 -4.25 18.60
CA ASP A 166 -11.12 -3.09 18.90
C ASP A 166 -10.30 -1.90 19.45
N GLY A 167 -9.11 -1.66 18.86
CA GLY A 167 -8.18 -0.61 19.29
C GLY A 167 -7.42 -0.86 20.60
N LYS A 168 -7.64 -2.01 21.25
CA LYS A 168 -6.96 -2.40 22.50
C LYS A 168 -5.95 -3.52 22.24
N THR A 169 -4.70 -3.34 22.71
CA THR A 169 -3.72 -4.42 22.73
C THR A 169 -4.15 -5.52 23.70
N LEU A 170 -4.23 -6.76 23.20
CA LEU A 170 -4.57 -7.93 24.00
C LEU A 170 -3.38 -8.34 24.88
N GLY A 171 -3.66 -8.68 26.12
CA GLY A 171 -2.69 -9.15 27.11
C GLY A 171 -2.74 -10.67 27.33
N GLU A 172 -1.96 -11.12 28.32
CA GLU A 172 -1.91 -12.51 28.75
C GLU A 172 -3.31 -13.01 29.18
N GLY A 173 -3.71 -14.15 28.66
CA GLY A 173 -5.02 -14.75 28.93
C GLY A 173 -6.17 -14.26 28.05
N GLU A 174 -6.00 -13.20 27.26
CA GLU A 174 -7.00 -12.74 26.28
C GLU A 174 -6.87 -13.47 24.94
N TYR A 175 -5.70 -14.08 24.69
CA TYR A 175 -5.45 -14.98 23.55
C TYR A 175 -4.45 -16.07 23.94
N THR A 176 -4.34 -17.10 23.11
CA THR A 176 -3.24 -18.07 23.19
C THR A 176 -2.48 -18.10 21.86
N TYR A 177 -1.17 -18.27 21.96
CA TYR A 177 -0.31 -18.44 20.80
C TYR A 177 0.61 -19.64 21.00
N SER A 178 0.66 -20.54 20.03
CA SER A 178 1.59 -21.66 19.99
C SER A 178 2.63 -21.42 18.91
N LYS A 179 3.89 -21.20 19.29
CA LYS A 179 5.02 -21.10 18.37
C LYS A 179 5.23 -22.40 17.55
N GLU A 180 4.93 -23.55 18.11
CA GLU A 180 5.14 -24.85 17.44
C GLU A 180 4.24 -25.00 16.22
N THR A 181 3.01 -24.52 16.31
CA THR A 181 1.98 -24.68 15.25
C THR A 181 1.67 -23.37 14.52
N GLY A 182 2.13 -22.22 15.00
CA GLY A 182 1.73 -20.90 14.50
C GLY A 182 0.31 -20.51 14.85
N THR A 183 -0.38 -21.29 15.70
CA THR A 183 -1.81 -21.10 15.96
C THR A 183 -2.05 -20.03 17.01
N ILE A 184 -2.88 -19.07 16.66
CA ILE A 184 -3.42 -18.03 17.53
C ILE A 184 -4.89 -18.36 17.79
N VAL A 185 -5.31 -18.30 19.05
CA VAL A 185 -6.72 -18.50 19.44
C VAL A 185 -7.20 -17.33 20.26
N ILE A 186 -8.34 -16.75 19.85
CA ILE A 186 -9.10 -15.75 20.59
C ILE A 186 -10.50 -16.35 20.81
N GLU A 187 -10.90 -16.55 22.06
CA GLU A 187 -12.16 -17.25 22.37
C GLU A 187 -13.42 -16.46 21.98
N GLN A 188 -13.35 -15.14 21.98
CA GLN A 188 -14.45 -14.29 21.55
C GLN A 188 -13.96 -13.03 20.88
N VAL A 189 -14.27 -12.86 19.62
CA VAL A 189 -13.95 -11.66 18.83
C VAL A 189 -14.99 -10.58 19.10
N THR A 190 -14.54 -9.38 19.50
CA THR A 190 -15.42 -8.24 19.81
C THR A 190 -15.31 -7.09 18.82
N GLY A 191 -14.25 -7.04 18.02
CA GLY A 191 -14.02 -5.99 17.04
C GLY A 191 -12.93 -6.39 16.04
N ASN A 192 -12.53 -5.47 15.19
CA ASN A 192 -11.49 -5.69 14.20
C ASN A 192 -10.15 -6.02 14.86
N ILE A 193 -9.37 -6.86 14.21
CA ILE A 193 -8.13 -7.42 14.74
C ILE A 193 -6.97 -6.96 13.86
N CYS A 194 -5.87 -6.54 14.49
CA CYS A 194 -4.58 -6.35 13.83
C CYS A 194 -3.57 -7.28 14.49
N ILE A 195 -2.90 -8.11 13.67
CA ILE A 195 -1.85 -9.03 14.13
C ILE A 195 -0.53 -8.55 13.56
N SER A 196 0.44 -8.24 14.44
CA SER A 196 1.78 -7.85 14.05
C SER A 196 2.78 -8.89 14.55
N ALA A 197 3.59 -9.41 13.63
CA ALA A 197 4.58 -10.44 13.93
C ALA A 197 5.73 -10.41 12.90
N GLU A 198 6.94 -10.76 13.35
CA GLU A 198 8.13 -10.87 12.53
C GLU A 198 8.81 -12.20 12.79
N ALA A 199 9.00 -13.01 11.74
CA ALA A 199 9.72 -14.28 11.83
C ALA A 199 11.22 -14.06 12.04
N SER A 200 11.87 -14.99 12.73
CA SER A 200 13.33 -15.02 12.87
C SER A 200 13.96 -15.94 11.82
N SER A 201 15.18 -15.63 11.39
CA SER A 201 15.90 -16.52 10.48
C SER A 201 16.19 -17.88 11.14
N SER A 202 15.92 -18.97 10.42
CA SER A 202 16.09 -20.35 10.94
C SER A 202 17.50 -20.91 10.81
N HIS A 203 18.45 -20.15 10.23
CA HIS A 203 19.82 -20.61 10.03
C HIS A 203 20.82 -19.83 10.91
N GLU A 204 21.89 -20.50 11.32
CA GLU A 204 23.05 -19.80 11.86
C GLU A 204 23.70 -18.95 10.77
N HIS A 205 23.89 -17.66 11.06
CA HIS A 205 24.52 -16.76 10.10
C HIS A 205 25.98 -17.15 9.88
N SER A 206 26.28 -17.49 8.65
CA SER A 206 27.67 -17.70 8.18
C SER A 206 28.08 -16.44 7.41
N TRP A 207 28.81 -15.57 8.11
CA TRP A 207 29.26 -14.30 7.55
C TRP A 207 30.43 -14.50 6.59
N SER A 208 30.36 -13.87 5.44
CA SER A 208 31.45 -13.84 4.48
C SER A 208 32.66 -13.13 5.10
N ASN A 209 33.86 -13.69 4.87
CA ASN A 209 35.10 -12.99 5.21
C ASN A 209 35.44 -11.85 4.24
N GLU A 210 34.75 -11.77 3.11
CA GLU A 210 34.90 -10.70 2.12
C GLU A 210 33.88 -9.58 2.38
N TRP A 211 34.36 -8.35 2.20
CA TRP A 211 33.49 -7.19 2.33
C TRP A 211 32.55 -7.04 1.13
N SER A 212 31.26 -7.09 1.38
CA SER A 212 30.23 -6.55 0.50
C SER A 212 30.16 -5.04 0.67
N LYS A 213 29.78 -4.31 -0.38
CA LYS A 213 29.81 -2.84 -0.37
C LYS A 213 28.84 -2.22 -1.35
N ASN A 214 28.38 -1.01 -1.03
CA ASN A 214 27.64 -0.11 -1.93
C ASN A 214 28.31 1.28 -1.93
N GLU A 215 27.60 2.30 -2.38
CA GLU A 215 28.11 3.67 -2.46
C GLU A 215 28.42 4.32 -1.09
N THR A 216 27.83 3.84 -0.01
CA THR A 216 27.88 4.50 1.29
C THR A 216 28.46 3.63 2.41
N HIS A 217 28.28 2.31 2.34
CA HIS A 217 28.61 1.37 3.43
C HIS A 217 29.32 0.11 2.92
N HIS A 218 29.93 -0.59 3.84
CA HIS A 218 30.43 -1.96 3.67
C HIS A 218 29.90 -2.84 4.81
N TRP A 219 29.83 -4.16 4.57
CA TRP A 219 29.32 -5.15 5.52
C TRP A 219 29.82 -6.56 5.17
N HIS A 220 29.70 -7.49 6.10
CA HIS A 220 29.82 -8.91 5.84
C HIS A 220 28.44 -9.49 5.52
N ALA A 221 28.26 -10.06 4.32
CA ALA A 221 26.99 -10.67 3.92
C ALA A 221 26.87 -12.08 4.50
N CYS A 222 25.65 -12.48 4.89
CA CYS A 222 25.36 -13.86 5.22
C CYS A 222 25.34 -14.72 3.94
N SER A 223 25.84 -15.95 4.01
CA SER A 223 25.85 -16.87 2.86
C SER A 223 24.48 -17.53 2.61
N GLY A 224 23.57 -17.47 3.57
CA GLY A 224 22.28 -18.16 3.52
C GLY A 224 21.04 -17.24 3.58
N CYS A 225 21.21 -15.91 3.76
CA CYS A 225 20.11 -14.94 3.75
C CYS A 225 20.63 -13.55 3.40
N ASP A 226 19.72 -12.55 3.35
CA ASP A 226 20.06 -11.16 3.01
C ASP A 226 20.55 -10.33 4.21
N GLU A 227 20.74 -10.96 5.37
CA GLU A 227 21.24 -10.28 6.58
C GLU A 227 22.68 -9.82 6.41
N LYS A 228 23.00 -8.70 7.08
CA LYS A 228 24.29 -8.01 7.00
C LYS A 228 24.86 -7.81 8.40
N ASN A 229 26.12 -8.17 8.58
CA ASN A 229 26.86 -7.91 9.81
C ASN A 229 27.92 -6.81 9.60
N ASP A 230 28.27 -6.10 10.68
CA ASP A 230 29.28 -5.04 10.68
C ASP A 230 29.03 -3.98 9.59
N VAL A 231 27.77 -3.50 9.49
CA VAL A 231 27.41 -2.45 8.53
C VAL A 231 27.98 -1.12 9.00
N GLU A 232 29.03 -0.67 8.32
CA GLU A 232 29.71 0.59 8.65
C GLU A 232 29.85 1.50 7.41
N PRO A 233 29.87 2.82 7.58
CA PRO A 233 30.19 3.73 6.51
C PRO A 233 31.63 3.57 6.06
N HIS A 234 31.94 3.92 4.81
CA HIS A 234 33.30 3.85 4.29
C HIS A 234 34.26 4.73 5.09
N THR A 235 35.40 4.15 5.48
CA THR A 235 36.51 4.87 6.14
C THR A 235 37.46 5.42 5.08
N PRO A 236 37.47 6.74 4.82
CA PRO A 236 38.30 7.32 3.77
C PRO A 236 39.80 7.15 4.07
N GLY A 237 40.53 6.65 3.10
CA GLY A 237 42.00 6.67 3.09
C GLY A 237 42.54 8.05 2.62
N ALA A 238 43.77 8.05 2.15
CA ALA A 238 44.40 9.27 1.61
C ALA A 238 43.56 9.89 0.52
N ALA A 239 43.56 11.23 0.45
CA ALA A 239 42.83 11.95 -0.59
C ALA A 239 43.29 11.52 -2.00
N ALA A 240 42.37 11.56 -2.95
CA ALA A 240 42.68 11.24 -4.35
C ALA A 240 43.78 12.15 -4.90
N THR A 241 44.71 11.58 -5.66
CA THR A 241 45.77 12.28 -6.37
C THR A 241 45.52 12.25 -7.86
N GLU A 242 46.46 12.74 -8.66
CA GLU A 242 46.34 12.65 -10.14
C GLU A 242 46.29 11.21 -10.66
N ILE A 243 46.93 10.28 -9.96
CA ILE A 243 47.12 8.89 -10.38
C ILE A 243 46.43 7.89 -9.46
N ASP A 244 46.26 8.20 -8.19
CA ASP A 244 45.68 7.30 -7.21
C ASP A 244 44.29 7.74 -6.77
N PRO A 245 43.28 6.87 -6.77
CA PRO A 245 41.97 7.17 -6.23
C PRO A 245 41.98 7.21 -4.69
N GLN A 246 41.06 7.92 -4.08
CA GLN A 246 40.76 7.74 -2.67
C GLN A 246 39.94 6.48 -2.49
N ILE A 247 40.41 5.55 -1.67
CA ILE A 247 39.73 4.29 -1.39
C ILE A 247 39.36 4.16 0.09
N CYS A 248 38.33 3.38 0.37
CA CYS A 248 38.04 2.95 1.73
C CYS A 248 39.18 2.04 2.25
N THR A 249 39.70 2.35 3.42
CA THR A 249 40.82 1.59 4.02
C THR A 249 40.43 0.19 4.48
N VAL A 250 39.15 -0.09 4.64
CA VAL A 250 38.57 -1.37 5.10
C VAL A 250 38.25 -2.28 3.93
N CYS A 251 37.43 -1.83 2.99
CA CYS A 251 36.84 -2.66 1.93
C CYS A 251 37.40 -2.38 0.52
N GLY A 252 38.25 -1.37 0.36
CA GLY A 252 38.80 -1.00 -0.94
C GLY A 252 37.84 -0.37 -1.93
N TYR A 253 36.67 0.11 -1.47
CA TYR A 253 35.72 0.84 -2.33
C TYR A 253 36.32 2.17 -2.76
N ILE A 254 36.19 2.53 -4.03
CA ILE A 254 36.67 3.82 -4.57
C ILE A 254 35.68 4.92 -4.16
N ILE A 255 36.06 5.74 -3.18
CA ILE A 255 35.26 6.86 -2.67
C ILE A 255 35.34 8.05 -3.63
N ALA A 256 36.53 8.33 -4.14
CA ALA A 256 36.72 9.34 -5.17
C ALA A 256 37.75 8.83 -6.21
N PRO A 257 37.46 8.95 -7.50
CA PRO A 257 38.40 8.54 -8.55
C PRO A 257 39.64 9.44 -8.55
N ALA A 258 40.73 8.94 -9.13
CA ALA A 258 41.91 9.75 -9.40
C ALA A 258 41.53 10.98 -10.23
N THR A 259 42.10 12.13 -9.92
CA THR A 259 41.72 13.42 -10.54
C THR A 259 42.22 13.55 -11.98
N GLY A 260 43.11 12.64 -12.41
CA GLY A 260 43.69 12.65 -13.74
C GLY A 260 44.74 13.73 -13.96
N HIS A 261 45.51 13.54 -14.99
CA HIS A 261 46.54 14.53 -15.37
C HIS A 261 45.92 15.67 -16.21
N ILE A 262 45.98 16.87 -15.73
CA ILE A 262 45.60 18.04 -16.53
C ILE A 262 46.81 18.40 -17.40
N HIS A 263 46.72 18.04 -18.68
CA HIS A 263 47.71 18.53 -19.64
C HIS A 263 47.58 20.04 -19.82
N HIS A 264 48.51 20.80 -19.21
CA HIS A 264 48.68 22.19 -19.58
C HIS A 264 49.35 22.24 -20.96
N THR A 265 48.59 22.55 -22.01
CA THR A 265 49.16 22.92 -23.29
C THR A 265 49.92 24.25 -23.13
N THR A 266 51.25 24.19 -22.94
CA THR A 266 52.12 25.34 -23.12
C THR A 266 52.16 25.67 -24.59
N THR A 267 51.52 26.78 -24.98
CA THR A 267 51.69 27.33 -26.32
C THR A 267 53.14 27.79 -26.44
N LEU A 268 53.94 27.10 -27.25
CA LEU A 268 55.27 27.53 -27.62
C LEU A 268 55.11 28.86 -28.38
N VAL A 269 55.51 29.98 -27.73
CA VAL A 269 55.61 31.26 -28.44
C VAL A 269 56.83 31.13 -29.36
N PRO A 270 56.68 31.26 -30.70
CA PRO A 270 57.83 31.25 -31.59
C PRO A 270 58.81 32.38 -31.24
N ALA A 271 60.09 32.04 -31.06
CA ALA A 271 61.12 33.03 -30.90
C ALA A 271 61.12 33.97 -32.08
N VAL A 272 60.87 35.25 -31.84
CA VAL A 272 60.97 36.28 -32.89
C VAL A 272 62.42 36.42 -33.31
N GLY A 273 62.64 36.21 -34.58
CA GLY A 273 63.84 36.00 -35.29
C GLY A 273 65.07 36.79 -34.88
N ALA A 274 66.16 36.06 -34.73
CA ALA A 274 67.51 36.64 -34.89
C ALA A 274 67.80 36.73 -36.38
N THR A 275 67.77 37.91 -36.93
CA THR A 275 68.33 38.30 -38.24
C THR A 275 69.81 38.06 -38.21
N ARG A 276 70.32 37.17 -38.99
CA ARG A 276 71.73 37.05 -39.29
C ARG A 276 72.14 38.26 -40.20
N ARG A 277 73.17 38.95 -39.79
CA ARG A 277 73.98 39.70 -40.73
C ARG A 277 74.94 38.82 -41.44
#